data_99bb329c2408c989871597ed8e862135
#
_entry.id   99bb329c2408c989871597ed8e862135
#
_cell.length_a   1.000
_cell.length_b   1.000
_cell.length_c   1.000
_cell.angle_alpha   90.00
_cell.angle_beta   90.00
_cell.angle_gamma   90.00
#
_symmetry.space_group_name_H-M   'P 1'
#
loop_
_entity.id
_entity.type
_entity.pdbx_description
1 polymer ?
#
loop_
_entity_poly.entity_id
_entity_poly.type
_entity_poly.pdbx_seq_one_letter_code
_entity_poly.pdbx_strand_id
1 'polypeptide(L)'
;MKTERKKIRPDYYDEFSCIAGQCPITCCQEWKIAVDADTNRRWKKVLPPDTMPGCAKSQSLDQVSGDSKNCGKNLSTYTCMKDGIRVIRLDEEHRCPFLAKDKLCRLVLSYGDSILSETCMTFPREVHRFADHEEDTLMPGCPAVIDLWRHKEITFPSVVHSNADISSENTWTNVSEHTMCVEKDENKMAFLIREHILALLGDHTVSIEEALLESFYILLELYKNQPITPELVEEYFSPETLQQLRTAITQAKSTISSLETWEECNELLQDLAVNYRKEGLYEKFLTPVITQAEYYSQIFGRQGIHVGEDMDATKGENEAGQLWDRWRQFRNAFASYELLLRNFLRNEVFSDLILPENFETEPEEADNLEHMVLQMQWIAIAYAAIRQSLFLKWCLDADGISAEEALDYETVREYMVVISRMTGYEDEDIREYLENSFAELIWDWGYFALII
;
A
#
# COMPACT_ATOMS: atom_id res chain seq x y z
N MET A 1 20.01 -13.35 28.94
CA MET A 1 18.67 -13.82 28.51
C MET A 1 18.15 -12.74 27.60
N LYS A 2 17.86 -13.02 26.33
CA LYS A 2 17.10 -12.05 25.48
C LYS A 2 15.71 -12.00 26.10
N THR A 3 15.32 -10.85 26.65
CA THR A 3 13.93 -10.59 27.03
C THR A 3 13.10 -10.74 25.78
N GLU A 4 12.10 -11.62 25.80
CA GLU A 4 11.15 -11.80 24.70
C GLU A 4 10.35 -10.48 24.59
N ARG A 5 10.43 -9.79 23.44
CA ARG A 5 9.69 -8.57 23.22
C ARG A 5 8.19 -8.87 23.20
N LYS A 6 7.37 -7.97 23.72
CA LYS A 6 5.91 -8.06 23.60
C LYS A 6 5.53 -8.00 22.13
N LYS A 7 4.73 -8.95 21.66
CA LYS A 7 4.18 -8.95 20.29
C LYS A 7 2.82 -8.30 20.27
N ILE A 8 2.65 -7.40 19.33
CA ILE A 8 1.41 -6.66 19.07
C ILE A 8 0.95 -7.03 17.68
N ARG A 9 -0.30 -7.51 17.55
CA ARG A 9 -0.86 -8.04 16.31
C ARG A 9 -2.32 -7.61 16.18
N PRO A 10 -2.76 -7.21 14.98
CA PRO A 10 -4.18 -7.09 14.69
C PRO A 10 -4.91 -8.43 14.88
N ASP A 11 -6.21 -8.38 15.15
CA ASP A 11 -7.03 -9.55 15.45
C ASP A 11 -7.17 -10.56 14.29
N TYR A 12 -6.88 -10.15 13.06
CA TYR A 12 -6.90 -11.00 11.88
C TYR A 12 -5.58 -11.73 11.60
N TYR A 13 -4.46 -11.32 12.22
CA TYR A 13 -3.11 -11.78 11.87
C TYR A 13 -2.94 -13.30 11.93
N ASP A 14 -3.42 -13.92 13.00
CA ASP A 14 -3.28 -15.36 13.21
C ASP A 14 -4.29 -16.20 12.37
N GLU A 15 -5.28 -15.55 11.75
CA GLU A 15 -6.23 -16.20 10.84
C GLU A 15 -5.63 -16.43 9.44
N PHE A 16 -4.49 -15.79 9.13
CA PHE A 16 -3.88 -15.85 7.82
C PHE A 16 -3.37 -17.26 7.48
N SER A 17 -3.80 -17.74 6.31
CA SER A 17 -3.27 -18.95 5.68
C SER A 17 -3.10 -18.74 4.19
N CYS A 18 -1.93 -19.09 3.65
CA CYS A 18 -1.68 -19.03 2.22
C CYS A 18 -2.60 -19.96 1.44
N ILE A 19 -3.33 -19.44 0.45
CA ILE A 19 -4.26 -20.19 -0.41
C ILE A 19 -3.57 -20.92 -1.57
N ALA A 20 -2.25 -20.81 -1.67
CA ALA A 20 -1.38 -21.55 -2.59
C ALA A 20 -1.89 -21.60 -4.03
N GLY A 21 -2.19 -22.80 -4.55
CA GLY A 21 -2.66 -23.01 -5.93
C GLY A 21 -3.99 -22.33 -6.28
N GLN A 22 -4.77 -21.88 -5.30
CA GLN A 22 -6.03 -21.15 -5.49
C GLN A 22 -5.83 -19.63 -5.62
N CYS A 23 -4.59 -19.14 -5.46
CA CYS A 23 -4.31 -17.71 -5.48
C CYS A 23 -4.57 -17.11 -6.88
N PRO A 24 -5.44 -16.08 -7.02
CA PRO A 24 -5.70 -15.44 -8.30
C PRO A 24 -4.48 -14.66 -8.80
N ILE A 25 -3.77 -13.95 -7.91
CA ILE A 25 -2.58 -13.17 -8.20
C ILE A 25 -1.45 -13.68 -7.30
N THR A 26 -0.66 -14.62 -7.83
CA THR A 26 0.41 -15.26 -7.05
C THR A 26 1.55 -14.29 -6.72
N CYS A 27 2.14 -14.44 -5.54
CA CYS A 27 3.37 -13.72 -5.15
C CYS A 27 4.64 -14.22 -5.90
N CYS A 28 4.51 -15.24 -6.73
CA CYS A 28 5.58 -15.76 -7.58
C CYS A 28 5.59 -15.15 -8.99
N GLN A 29 4.94 -14.00 -9.19
CA GLN A 29 4.79 -13.37 -10.51
C GLN A 29 4.78 -11.85 -10.39
N GLU A 30 5.37 -11.20 -11.41
CA GLU A 30 5.26 -9.75 -11.69
C GLU A 30 5.82 -8.80 -10.63
N TRP A 31 6.67 -9.25 -9.73
CA TRP A 31 7.37 -8.36 -8.81
C TRP A 31 8.78 -8.88 -8.47
N LYS A 32 9.61 -8.03 -7.84
CA LYS A 32 10.96 -8.39 -7.40
C LYS A 32 10.88 -9.35 -6.21
N ILE A 33 11.46 -10.55 -6.33
CA ILE A 33 11.55 -11.53 -5.24
C ILE A 33 12.99 -11.55 -4.77
N ALA A 34 13.28 -10.91 -3.67
CA ALA A 34 14.63 -10.82 -3.13
C ALA A 34 15.15 -12.19 -2.63
N VAL A 35 16.45 -12.38 -2.77
CA VAL A 35 17.15 -13.57 -2.28
C VAL A 35 18.31 -13.11 -1.40
N ASP A 36 18.13 -13.28 -0.11
CA ASP A 36 19.12 -12.93 0.90
C ASP A 36 20.46 -13.68 0.72
N ALA A 37 21.53 -13.13 1.30
CA ALA A 37 22.87 -13.66 1.12
C ALA A 37 23.05 -15.09 1.64
N ASP A 38 22.35 -15.43 2.73
CA ASP A 38 22.43 -16.75 3.37
C ASP A 38 21.71 -17.80 2.53
N THR A 39 20.53 -17.46 2.04
CA THR A 39 19.81 -18.30 1.09
C THR A 39 20.61 -18.53 -0.19
N ASN A 40 21.21 -17.48 -0.76
CA ASN A 40 22.03 -17.63 -1.95
C ASN A 40 23.24 -18.52 -1.68
N ARG A 41 23.87 -18.46 -0.50
CA ARG A 41 24.96 -19.38 -0.11
C ARG A 41 24.49 -20.83 -0.01
N ARG A 42 23.31 -21.07 0.52
CA ARG A 42 22.67 -22.42 0.56
C ARG A 42 22.37 -22.90 -0.85
N TRP A 43 21.77 -22.06 -1.69
CA TRP A 43 21.34 -22.36 -3.05
C TRP A 43 22.49 -22.74 -3.98
N LYS A 44 23.71 -22.23 -3.76
CA LYS A 44 24.92 -22.65 -4.50
C LYS A 44 25.25 -24.13 -4.32
N LYS A 45 24.73 -24.78 -3.27
CA LYS A 45 25.01 -26.18 -2.93
C LYS A 45 23.84 -27.12 -3.23
N VAL A 46 22.70 -26.61 -3.67
CA VAL A 46 21.47 -27.37 -3.90
C VAL A 46 21.21 -27.45 -5.41
N LEU A 47 20.95 -28.67 -5.89
CA LEU A 47 20.57 -28.90 -7.29
C LEU A 47 19.13 -28.41 -7.53
N PRO A 48 18.79 -28.03 -8.77
CA PRO A 48 17.38 -27.77 -9.11
C PRO A 48 16.52 -29.03 -8.95
N PRO A 49 15.22 -28.87 -8.61
CA PRO A 49 14.27 -29.99 -8.60
C PRO A 49 14.20 -30.71 -9.95
N ASP A 50 14.05 -32.03 -9.95
CA ASP A 50 13.87 -32.83 -11.18
C ASP A 50 12.61 -32.42 -11.97
N THR A 51 11.65 -31.77 -11.32
CA THR A 51 10.42 -31.20 -11.92
C THR A 51 10.62 -29.89 -12.67
N MET A 52 11.84 -29.33 -12.62
CA MET A 52 12.16 -28.12 -13.39
C MET A 52 12.23 -28.41 -14.89
N PRO A 53 11.77 -27.48 -15.74
CA PRO A 53 11.96 -27.59 -17.19
C PRO A 53 13.44 -27.79 -17.53
N GLY A 54 13.75 -28.80 -18.34
CA GLY A 54 15.12 -29.14 -18.73
C GLY A 54 15.96 -29.89 -17.70
N CYS A 55 15.44 -30.16 -16.48
CA CYS A 55 16.17 -30.87 -15.42
C CYS A 55 15.69 -32.33 -15.22
N ALA A 56 14.68 -32.78 -15.95
CA ALA A 56 14.16 -34.15 -15.82
C ALA A 56 15.24 -35.21 -16.07
N LYS A 57 15.52 -36.05 -15.11
CA LYS A 57 16.35 -37.23 -15.32
C LYS A 57 15.60 -38.15 -16.28
N SER A 58 16.15 -38.39 -17.48
CA SER A 58 15.57 -39.36 -18.42
C SER A 58 15.53 -40.72 -17.78
N GLN A 59 14.33 -41.23 -17.50
CA GLN A 59 14.12 -42.64 -17.02
C GLN A 59 14.21 -43.66 -18.14
N SER A 60 14.76 -43.33 -19.32
CA SER A 60 14.98 -44.29 -20.40
C SER A 60 16.26 -43.97 -21.15
N LEU A 61 17.09 -45.00 -21.29
CA LEU A 61 18.41 -45.01 -21.91
C LEU A 61 18.39 -44.81 -23.45
N ASP A 62 17.24 -44.55 -24.09
CA ASP A 62 17.10 -44.66 -25.55
C ASP A 62 16.59 -43.44 -26.30
N GLN A 63 16.54 -42.25 -25.69
CA GLN A 63 16.28 -41.03 -26.47
C GLN A 63 17.12 -39.83 -25.97
N VAL A 64 18.30 -39.69 -26.56
CA VAL A 64 19.07 -38.44 -26.53
C VAL A 64 18.38 -37.48 -27.50
N SER A 65 17.35 -36.78 -27.07
CA SER A 65 16.83 -35.58 -27.72
C SER A 65 17.33 -34.35 -26.99
N GLY A 66 17.80 -33.38 -27.76
CA GLY A 66 18.71 -32.30 -27.45
C GLY A 66 18.31 -31.19 -26.48
N ASP A 67 17.43 -31.39 -25.48
CA ASP A 67 16.92 -30.33 -24.60
C ASP A 67 17.57 -30.25 -23.20
N SER A 68 18.60 -31.05 -22.92
CA SER A 68 19.29 -31.02 -21.62
C SER A 68 20.15 -29.77 -21.35
N LYS A 69 20.11 -28.77 -22.22
CA LYS A 69 21.00 -27.58 -22.14
C LYS A 69 20.55 -26.48 -21.19
N ASN A 70 19.33 -26.50 -20.64
CA ASN A 70 18.77 -25.40 -19.85
C ASN A 70 18.65 -25.63 -18.35
N CYS A 71 19.05 -26.78 -17.81
CA CYS A 71 19.07 -26.96 -16.36
C CYS A 71 20.24 -26.24 -15.71
N GLY A 72 19.96 -25.35 -14.74
CA GLY A 72 20.98 -24.67 -13.96
C GLY A 72 21.83 -25.64 -13.13
N LYS A 73 23.10 -25.31 -12.90
CA LYS A 73 24.02 -26.13 -12.09
C LYS A 73 23.60 -26.26 -10.62
N ASN A 74 22.91 -25.24 -10.11
CA ASN A 74 22.37 -25.16 -8.74
C ASN A 74 21.29 -24.08 -8.70
N LEU A 75 20.57 -23.93 -7.57
CA LEU A 75 19.47 -22.98 -7.43
C LEU A 75 19.93 -21.51 -7.61
N SER A 76 21.16 -21.16 -7.20
CA SER A 76 21.67 -19.80 -7.34
C SER A 76 21.78 -19.33 -8.80
N THR A 77 21.81 -20.26 -9.78
CA THR A 77 21.83 -19.91 -11.21
C THR A 77 20.50 -19.32 -11.72
N TYR A 78 19.42 -19.47 -10.95
CA TYR A 78 18.12 -18.88 -11.24
C TYR A 78 17.94 -17.48 -10.64
N THR A 79 19.03 -16.86 -10.17
CA THR A 79 19.02 -15.49 -9.63
C THR A 79 19.83 -14.55 -10.52
N CYS A 80 19.56 -13.25 -10.42
CA CYS A 80 20.33 -12.17 -11.03
C CYS A 80 20.48 -11.00 -10.05
N MET A 81 21.31 -10.03 -10.40
CA MET A 81 21.36 -8.75 -9.70
C MET A 81 20.46 -7.77 -10.44
N LYS A 82 19.58 -7.09 -9.71
CA LYS A 82 18.74 -6.00 -10.19
C LYS A 82 18.76 -4.89 -9.12
N ASP A 83 19.10 -3.68 -9.50
CA ASP A 83 19.18 -2.50 -8.62
C ASP A 83 20.01 -2.76 -7.32
N GLY A 84 21.19 -3.37 -7.47
CA GLY A 84 22.06 -3.70 -6.33
C GLY A 84 21.63 -4.90 -5.48
N ILE A 85 20.43 -5.43 -5.67
CA ILE A 85 19.85 -6.52 -4.89
C ILE A 85 19.85 -7.82 -5.70
N ARG A 86 20.08 -8.95 -5.03
CA ARG A 86 19.91 -10.26 -5.66
C ARG A 86 18.44 -10.64 -5.65
N VAL A 87 17.90 -10.95 -6.84
CA VAL A 87 16.52 -11.34 -7.03
C VAL A 87 16.39 -12.66 -7.78
N ILE A 88 15.27 -13.33 -7.69
CA ILE A 88 14.92 -14.44 -8.58
C ILE A 88 14.77 -13.88 -9.99
N ARG A 89 15.43 -14.53 -10.96
CA ARG A 89 15.27 -14.19 -12.37
C ARG A 89 13.93 -14.74 -12.86
N LEU A 90 12.99 -13.86 -13.14
CA LEU A 90 11.69 -14.23 -13.71
C LEU A 90 11.87 -14.68 -15.18
N ASP A 91 10.92 -15.48 -15.66
CA ASP A 91 10.85 -15.88 -17.08
C ASP A 91 10.27 -14.74 -17.96
N GLU A 92 10.08 -15.00 -19.25
CA GLU A 92 9.53 -14.04 -20.21
C GLU A 92 8.07 -13.63 -19.91
N GLU A 93 7.36 -14.42 -19.11
CA GLU A 93 6.01 -14.12 -18.62
C GLU A 93 6.02 -13.56 -17.20
N HIS A 94 7.17 -13.02 -16.78
CA HIS A 94 7.39 -12.44 -15.44
C HIS A 94 7.07 -13.38 -14.28
N ARG A 95 7.25 -14.70 -14.46
CA ARG A 95 6.99 -15.73 -13.44
C ARG A 95 8.27 -16.26 -12.85
N CYS A 96 8.20 -16.58 -11.57
CA CYS A 96 9.26 -17.31 -10.88
C CYS A 96 9.49 -18.68 -11.55
N PRO A 97 10.72 -19.09 -11.90
CA PRO A 97 11.00 -20.37 -12.54
C PRO A 97 10.62 -21.58 -11.66
N PHE A 98 10.48 -21.36 -10.35
CA PHE A 98 10.07 -22.39 -9.41
C PHE A 98 8.54 -22.52 -9.28
N LEU A 99 7.75 -21.67 -9.93
CA LEU A 99 6.30 -21.77 -9.99
C LEU A 99 5.89 -22.93 -10.92
N ALA A 100 5.14 -23.89 -10.42
CA ALA A 100 4.59 -24.98 -11.22
C ALA A 100 3.28 -24.55 -11.92
N LYS A 101 2.78 -25.36 -12.85
CA LYS A 101 1.54 -25.08 -13.58
C LYS A 101 0.30 -25.04 -12.68
N ASP A 102 0.32 -25.78 -11.58
CA ASP A 102 -0.70 -25.81 -10.54
C ASP A 102 -0.54 -24.67 -9.50
N LYS A 103 0.31 -23.70 -9.80
CA LYS A 103 0.67 -22.55 -8.95
C LYS A 103 1.35 -22.92 -7.62
N LEU A 104 1.85 -24.13 -7.48
CA LEU A 104 2.64 -24.55 -6.32
C LEU A 104 4.13 -24.29 -6.53
N CYS A 105 4.86 -24.08 -5.43
CA CYS A 105 6.31 -23.87 -5.46
C CYS A 105 7.06 -25.22 -5.57
N ARG A 106 7.82 -25.44 -6.67
CA ARG A 106 8.65 -26.63 -6.87
C ARG A 106 9.71 -26.79 -5.79
N LEU A 107 10.22 -25.69 -5.23
CA LEU A 107 11.20 -25.75 -4.15
C LEU A 107 10.59 -26.34 -2.89
N VAL A 108 9.42 -25.84 -2.49
CA VAL A 108 8.68 -26.36 -1.32
C VAL A 108 8.33 -27.84 -1.50
N LEU A 109 7.80 -28.20 -2.66
CA LEU A 109 7.43 -29.60 -2.96
C LEU A 109 8.63 -30.55 -2.93
N SER A 110 9.84 -30.08 -3.26
CA SER A 110 11.03 -30.93 -3.36
C SER A 110 11.90 -30.92 -2.10
N TYR A 111 11.94 -29.80 -1.37
CA TYR A 111 12.90 -29.58 -0.29
C TYR A 111 12.27 -29.06 1.02
N GLY A 112 10.94 -28.81 1.03
CA GLY A 112 10.25 -28.16 2.15
C GLY A 112 10.50 -26.65 2.24
N ASP A 113 9.89 -25.99 3.21
CA ASP A 113 9.89 -24.52 3.33
C ASP A 113 11.27 -23.95 3.66
N SER A 114 12.11 -24.70 4.37
CA SER A 114 13.44 -24.22 4.79
C SER A 114 14.38 -23.87 3.63
N ILE A 115 14.05 -24.22 2.39
CA ILE A 115 14.81 -23.86 1.19
C ILE A 115 14.53 -22.44 0.71
N LEU A 116 13.38 -21.86 1.07
CA LEU A 116 12.92 -20.58 0.60
C LEU A 116 13.85 -19.43 1.00
N SER A 117 13.83 -18.33 0.24
CA SER A 117 14.40 -17.06 0.67
C SER A 117 13.58 -16.47 1.82
N GLU A 118 14.20 -15.55 2.56
CA GLU A 118 13.52 -14.84 3.64
C GLU A 118 12.23 -14.17 3.12
N THR A 119 12.31 -13.45 2.01
CA THR A 119 11.13 -12.85 1.35
C THR A 119 10.01 -13.86 1.07
N CYS A 120 10.33 -15.04 0.53
CA CYS A 120 9.33 -16.06 0.24
C CYS A 120 8.76 -16.72 1.50
N MET A 121 9.52 -16.74 2.60
CA MET A 121 9.09 -17.30 3.88
C MET A 121 8.19 -16.34 4.68
N THR A 122 8.52 -15.04 4.61
CA THR A 122 7.83 -14.02 5.41
C THR A 122 6.59 -13.49 4.73
N PHE A 123 6.62 -13.24 3.42
CA PHE A 123 5.47 -12.67 2.72
C PHE A 123 4.16 -13.46 2.97
N PRO A 124 3.07 -12.81 3.29
CA PRO A 124 2.84 -11.36 3.36
C PRO A 124 3.04 -10.77 4.78
N ARG A 125 3.78 -11.44 5.65
CA ARG A 125 4.02 -10.94 7.02
C ARG A 125 5.07 -9.86 7.01
N GLU A 126 4.78 -8.82 7.75
CA GLU A 126 5.66 -7.71 8.02
C GLU A 126 5.89 -7.61 9.53
N VAL A 127 7.08 -7.22 9.94
CA VAL A 127 7.49 -7.25 11.34
C VAL A 127 8.32 -6.02 11.66
N HIS A 128 7.76 -5.10 12.42
CA HIS A 128 8.41 -3.89 12.90
C HIS A 128 8.93 -4.09 14.33
N ARG A 129 10.23 -3.90 14.52
CA ARG A 129 10.91 -4.17 15.81
C ARG A 129 11.27 -2.88 16.49
N PHE A 130 10.41 -2.40 17.36
CA PHE A 130 10.68 -1.27 18.24
C PHE A 130 11.56 -1.69 19.43
N ALA A 131 12.01 -0.71 20.22
CA ALA A 131 12.91 -0.96 21.35
C ALA A 131 12.31 -1.91 22.41
N ASP A 132 11.01 -1.79 22.69
CA ASP A 132 10.30 -2.47 23.78
C ASP A 132 9.27 -3.51 23.30
N HIS A 133 8.83 -3.45 22.05
CA HIS A 133 7.83 -4.36 21.46
C HIS A 133 8.13 -4.70 20.00
N GLU A 134 7.33 -5.59 19.45
CA GLU A 134 7.35 -5.99 18.04
C GLU A 134 5.91 -5.93 17.51
N GLU A 135 5.69 -5.20 16.41
CA GLU A 135 4.40 -5.13 15.71
C GLU A 135 4.44 -6.02 14.48
N ASP A 136 3.52 -6.95 14.39
CA ASP A 136 3.38 -7.86 13.25
C ASP A 136 2.11 -7.50 12.47
N THR A 137 2.22 -7.30 11.15
CA THR A 137 1.11 -7.01 10.23
C THR A 137 1.11 -7.92 9.01
N LEU A 138 0.13 -7.76 8.14
CA LEU A 138 0.05 -8.46 6.85
C LEU A 138 -0.10 -7.45 5.71
N MET A 139 0.72 -7.60 4.69
CA MET A 139 0.76 -6.71 3.52
C MET A 139 -0.48 -6.90 2.62
N PRO A 140 -1.12 -5.82 2.15
CA PRO A 140 -2.28 -5.86 1.24
C PRO A 140 -1.95 -6.39 -0.16
N GLY A 141 -0.69 -6.51 -0.52
CA GLY A 141 -0.24 -7.14 -1.76
C GLY A 141 -0.56 -8.64 -1.88
N CYS A 142 -1.29 -9.21 -0.91
CA CYS A 142 -1.71 -10.63 -0.90
C CYS A 142 -3.24 -10.75 -0.96
N PRO A 143 -3.81 -11.45 -1.95
CA PRO A 143 -5.27 -11.62 -2.06
C PRO A 143 -5.92 -12.25 -0.82
N ALA A 144 -5.23 -13.22 -0.18
CA ALA A 144 -5.74 -13.87 1.02
C ALA A 144 -5.81 -12.93 2.23
N VAL A 145 -5.00 -11.87 2.27
CA VAL A 145 -5.08 -10.82 3.29
C VAL A 145 -6.31 -9.95 3.06
N ILE A 146 -6.55 -9.52 1.82
CA ILE A 146 -7.75 -8.76 1.47
C ILE A 146 -9.03 -9.54 1.79
N ASP A 147 -9.02 -10.87 1.56
CA ASP A 147 -10.15 -11.74 1.91
C ASP A 147 -10.45 -11.75 3.43
N LEU A 148 -9.45 -11.62 4.31
CA LEU A 148 -9.62 -11.52 5.77
C LEU A 148 -10.36 -10.24 6.19
N TRP A 149 -10.17 -9.15 5.45
CA TRP A 149 -10.73 -7.84 5.78
C TRP A 149 -12.15 -7.61 5.26
N ARG A 150 -12.70 -8.55 4.50
CA ARG A 150 -13.95 -8.35 3.76
C ARG A 150 -15.19 -8.21 4.62
N HIS A 151 -15.29 -9.00 5.70
CA HIS A 151 -16.56 -9.25 6.37
C HIS A 151 -16.65 -8.79 7.83
N LYS A 152 -15.55 -8.37 8.41
CA LYS A 152 -15.51 -7.88 9.79
C LYS A 152 -14.62 -6.66 9.89
N GLU A 153 -14.96 -5.77 10.78
CA GLU A 153 -14.05 -4.70 11.16
C GLU A 153 -12.83 -5.28 11.87
N ILE A 154 -11.64 -4.88 11.46
CA ILE A 154 -10.39 -5.31 12.08
C ILE A 154 -10.07 -4.42 13.28
N THR A 155 -9.46 -5.01 14.29
CA THR A 155 -9.08 -4.30 15.52
C THR A 155 -7.57 -4.37 15.75
N PHE A 156 -7.03 -3.28 16.30
CA PHE A 156 -5.62 -3.13 16.59
C PHE A 156 -5.44 -2.97 18.11
N PRO A 157 -4.50 -3.72 18.73
CA PRO A 157 -4.18 -3.53 20.13
C PRO A 157 -3.54 -2.15 20.35
N SER A 158 -3.91 -1.47 21.44
CA SER A 158 -3.27 -0.22 21.83
C SER A 158 -1.83 -0.46 22.29
N VAL A 159 -0.93 0.41 21.85
CA VAL A 159 0.47 0.47 22.27
C VAL A 159 0.62 1.45 23.44
N VAL A 160 -0.21 2.50 23.46
CA VAL A 160 -0.22 3.52 24.52
C VAL A 160 -0.90 2.94 25.76
N HIS A 161 -0.14 2.73 26.82
CA HIS A 161 -0.71 2.33 28.10
C HIS A 161 -1.58 3.45 28.65
N SER A 162 -2.76 3.10 29.18
CA SER A 162 -3.74 4.03 29.76
C SER A 162 -3.08 5.04 30.72
N ASN A 163 -3.62 6.25 30.80
CA ASN A 163 -3.20 7.39 31.65
C ASN A 163 -2.85 7.08 33.12
N ALA A 164 -3.05 5.84 33.60
CA ALA A 164 -2.62 5.38 34.90
C ALA A 164 -1.07 5.28 35.04
N ASP A 165 -0.34 5.11 33.93
CA ASP A 165 1.12 5.00 33.94
C ASP A 165 1.84 6.35 33.75
N ILE A 166 1.11 7.40 33.35
CA ILE A 166 1.64 8.76 33.16
C ILE A 166 1.66 9.55 34.48
N SER A 167 0.89 9.13 35.50
CA SER A 167 0.63 9.91 36.72
C SER A 167 1.32 9.39 38.02
N SER A 168 2.15 8.36 37.99
CA SER A 168 2.82 7.88 39.20
C SER A 168 4.33 8.02 39.13
N GLU A 169 4.75 8.91 40.01
CA GLU A 169 6.02 9.04 40.75
C GLU A 169 7.06 10.03 40.27
N ASN A 170 6.90 11.21 40.90
CA ASN A 170 7.99 12.13 41.24
C ASN A 170 9.04 11.48 42.11
N THR A 171 10.25 11.27 41.60
CA THR A 171 11.49 11.44 42.36
C THR A 171 12.64 11.66 41.39
N TRP A 172 13.05 12.90 41.24
CA TRP A 172 14.08 13.35 40.31
C TRP A 172 15.43 13.51 41.02
N THR A 173 16.45 12.81 40.59
CA THR A 173 17.85 13.19 40.77
C THR A 173 18.67 12.75 39.55
N ASN A 174 19.26 13.75 38.89
CA ASN A 174 20.41 13.76 37.97
C ASN A 174 20.17 14.10 36.49
N VAL A 175 20.95 15.07 36.01
CA VAL A 175 20.91 15.77 34.74
C VAL A 175 21.13 14.90 33.46
N SER A 176 21.54 13.64 33.61
CA SER A 176 21.66 12.69 32.48
C SER A 176 20.38 11.94 32.15
N GLU A 177 19.35 12.02 33.00
CA GLU A 177 18.04 11.38 32.76
C GLU A 177 17.10 12.27 31.96
N HIS A 178 17.39 13.57 31.83
CA HIS A 178 16.51 14.51 31.15
C HIS A 178 16.46 14.28 29.62
N THR A 179 17.60 13.94 29.00
CA THR A 179 17.64 13.63 27.54
C THR A 179 16.94 12.31 27.24
N MET A 180 17.13 11.29 28.07
CA MET A 180 16.46 9.99 27.92
C MET A 180 14.93 10.05 28.16
N CYS A 181 14.44 11.02 28.93
CA CYS A 181 13.01 11.19 29.20
C CYS A 181 12.30 11.90 28.03
N VAL A 182 12.96 12.86 27.38
CA VAL A 182 12.41 13.57 26.21
C VAL A 182 12.23 12.60 25.02
N GLU A 183 13.25 11.79 24.70
CA GLU A 183 13.15 10.77 23.64
C GLU A 183 12.00 9.78 23.85
N LYS A 184 11.74 9.36 25.09
CA LYS A 184 10.62 8.47 25.41
C LYS A 184 9.25 9.14 25.28
N ASP A 185 9.15 10.44 25.47
CA ASP A 185 7.88 11.16 25.37
C ASP A 185 7.50 11.45 23.92
N GLU A 186 8.44 11.77 23.02
CA GLU A 186 8.20 11.95 21.58
C GLU A 186 7.72 10.66 20.90
N ASN A 187 8.33 9.53 21.23
CA ASN A 187 7.91 8.23 20.73
C ASN A 187 6.46 7.91 21.15
N LYS A 188 6.07 8.24 22.37
CA LYS A 188 4.69 8.07 22.84
C LYS A 188 3.70 8.96 22.09
N MET A 189 4.11 10.15 21.67
CA MET A 189 3.23 11.05 20.89
C MET A 189 2.92 10.48 19.53
N ALA A 190 3.89 9.92 18.80
CA ALA A 190 3.65 9.30 17.51
C ALA A 190 2.61 8.15 17.61
N PHE A 191 2.75 7.27 18.61
CA PHE A 191 1.78 6.21 18.85
C PHE A 191 0.40 6.74 19.23
N LEU A 192 0.32 7.80 20.06
CA LEU A 192 -0.95 8.44 20.42
C LEU A 192 -1.66 9.01 19.20
N ILE A 193 -0.92 9.74 18.34
CA ILE A 193 -1.45 10.29 17.08
C ILE A 193 -1.97 9.16 16.18
N ARG A 194 -1.19 8.08 16.02
CA ARG A 194 -1.62 6.91 15.21
C ARG A 194 -2.91 6.29 15.74
N GLU A 195 -3.06 6.15 17.05
CA GLU A 195 -4.29 5.62 17.65
C GLU A 195 -5.51 6.50 17.36
N HIS A 196 -5.37 7.82 17.43
CA HIS A 196 -6.42 8.75 17.06
C HIS A 196 -6.78 8.68 15.57
N ILE A 197 -5.79 8.58 14.68
CA ILE A 197 -6.03 8.44 13.23
C ILE A 197 -6.73 7.09 12.93
N LEU A 198 -6.32 6.01 13.58
CA LEU A 198 -7.01 4.71 13.46
C LEU A 198 -8.48 4.79 13.90
N ALA A 199 -8.76 5.58 14.95
CA ALA A 199 -10.13 5.82 15.41
C ALA A 199 -10.93 6.66 14.40
N LEU A 200 -10.35 7.72 13.81
CA LEU A 200 -11.00 8.52 12.75
C LEU A 200 -11.34 7.67 11.53
N LEU A 201 -10.40 6.87 11.05
CA LEU A 201 -10.62 5.97 9.92
C LEU A 201 -11.63 4.86 10.23
N GLY A 202 -11.84 4.52 11.52
CA GLY A 202 -12.87 3.60 11.98
C GLY A 202 -14.24 4.24 12.22
N ASP A 203 -14.36 5.57 12.16
CA ASP A 203 -15.63 6.28 12.39
C ASP A 203 -16.54 6.20 11.14
N HIS A 204 -17.52 5.31 11.16
CA HIS A 204 -18.50 5.15 10.08
C HIS A 204 -19.53 6.31 9.98
N THR A 205 -19.45 7.32 10.84
CA THR A 205 -20.34 8.48 10.76
C THR A 205 -19.87 9.53 9.75
N VAL A 206 -18.62 9.42 9.29
CA VAL A 206 -18.00 10.26 8.26
C VAL A 206 -17.53 9.40 7.09
N SER A 207 -17.39 10.00 5.90
CA SER A 207 -16.84 9.29 4.75
C SER A 207 -15.34 8.99 4.92
N ILE A 208 -14.83 8.00 4.16
CA ILE A 208 -13.39 7.70 4.13
C ILE A 208 -12.59 8.94 3.75
N GLU A 209 -13.06 9.66 2.73
CA GLU A 209 -12.42 10.86 2.24
C GLU A 209 -12.35 11.97 3.31
N GLU A 210 -13.43 12.18 4.06
CA GLU A 210 -13.42 13.13 5.18
C GLU A 210 -12.43 12.71 6.27
N ALA A 211 -12.40 11.44 6.64
CA ALA A 211 -11.47 10.93 7.65
C ALA A 211 -9.99 11.08 7.22
N LEU A 212 -9.67 10.85 5.93
CA LEU A 212 -8.34 11.10 5.38
C LEU A 212 -7.98 12.59 5.40
N LEU A 213 -8.91 13.45 5.02
CA LEU A 213 -8.71 14.91 5.01
C LEU A 213 -8.50 15.49 6.41
N GLU A 214 -9.27 15.00 7.39
CA GLU A 214 -9.10 15.35 8.81
C GLU A 214 -7.72 14.90 9.30
N SER A 215 -7.36 13.65 9.06
CA SER A 215 -6.07 13.08 9.50
C SER A 215 -4.89 13.84 8.93
N PHE A 216 -4.91 14.11 7.64
CA PHE A 216 -3.83 14.85 6.98
C PHE A 216 -3.72 16.31 7.46
N TYR A 217 -4.86 16.99 7.63
CA TYR A 217 -4.87 18.36 8.16
C TYR A 217 -4.25 18.42 9.56
N ILE A 218 -4.66 17.49 10.45
CA ILE A 218 -4.16 17.45 11.83
C ILE A 218 -2.66 17.18 11.85
N LEU A 219 -2.18 16.23 11.05
CA LEU A 219 -0.74 15.95 10.95
C LEU A 219 0.05 17.16 10.48
N LEU A 220 -0.42 17.89 9.47
CA LEU A 220 0.22 19.13 9.00
C LEU A 220 0.24 20.22 10.09
N GLU A 221 -0.83 20.38 10.84
CA GLU A 221 -0.88 21.38 11.91
C GLU A 221 0.02 20.98 13.10
N LEU A 222 0.05 19.70 13.47
CA LEU A 222 0.98 19.22 14.49
C LEU A 222 2.44 19.39 14.05
N TYR A 223 2.75 19.11 12.79
CA TYR A 223 4.09 19.32 12.21
C TYR A 223 4.52 20.80 12.28
N LYS A 224 3.61 21.74 11.96
CA LYS A 224 3.89 23.18 12.01
C LYS A 224 4.02 23.75 13.44
N ASN A 225 3.37 23.12 14.41
CA ASN A 225 3.26 23.64 15.79
C ASN A 225 4.15 22.88 16.78
N GLN A 226 5.28 22.37 16.35
CA GLN A 226 6.26 21.72 17.22
C GLN A 226 6.89 22.70 18.24
N PRO A 227 7.26 22.28 19.45
CA PRO A 227 7.13 20.92 19.96
C PRO A 227 5.70 20.58 20.39
N ILE A 228 5.28 19.34 20.15
CA ILE A 228 3.93 18.85 20.49
C ILE A 228 3.85 18.38 21.94
N THR A 229 2.66 18.51 22.54
CA THR A 229 2.33 17.99 23.85
C THR A 229 1.11 17.07 23.79
N PRO A 230 0.92 16.17 24.78
CA PRO A 230 -0.28 15.32 24.81
C PRO A 230 -1.58 16.14 24.77
N GLU A 231 -1.62 17.26 25.50
CA GLU A 231 -2.79 18.12 25.56
C GLU A 231 -3.09 18.75 24.19
N LEU A 232 -2.08 19.13 23.41
CA LEU A 232 -2.25 19.66 22.07
C LEU A 232 -2.79 18.58 21.12
N VAL A 233 -2.30 17.34 21.21
CA VAL A 233 -2.82 16.21 20.42
C VAL A 233 -4.28 15.97 20.76
N GLU A 234 -4.64 15.86 22.05
CA GLU A 234 -6.01 15.67 22.49
C GLU A 234 -6.94 16.83 22.06
N GLU A 235 -6.43 18.08 22.02
CA GLU A 235 -7.19 19.23 21.53
C GLU A 235 -7.55 19.11 20.05
N TYR A 236 -6.58 18.71 19.20
CA TYR A 236 -6.83 18.53 17.77
C TYR A 236 -7.82 17.41 17.47
N PHE A 237 -7.78 16.32 18.25
CA PHE A 237 -8.70 15.19 18.11
C PHE A 237 -9.98 15.31 18.97
N SER A 238 -10.21 16.46 19.63
CA SER A 238 -11.42 16.66 20.40
C SER A 238 -12.67 16.72 19.50
N PRO A 239 -13.85 16.28 20.00
CA PRO A 239 -15.09 16.32 19.21
C PRO A 239 -15.43 17.72 18.70
N GLU A 240 -15.13 18.77 19.50
CA GLU A 240 -15.37 20.15 19.14
C GLU A 240 -14.48 20.61 17.97
N THR A 241 -13.20 20.29 18.01
CA THR A 241 -12.25 20.63 16.94
C THR A 241 -12.60 19.86 15.67
N LEU A 242 -12.86 18.56 15.75
CA LEU A 242 -13.26 17.74 14.61
C LEU A 242 -14.53 18.24 13.95
N GLN A 243 -15.54 18.67 14.73
CA GLN A 243 -16.76 19.25 14.16
C GLN A 243 -16.50 20.56 13.40
N GLN A 244 -15.64 21.42 13.93
CA GLN A 244 -15.25 22.66 13.25
C GLN A 244 -14.46 22.36 11.97
N LEU A 245 -13.52 21.41 12.02
CA LEU A 245 -12.74 20.96 10.90
C LEU A 245 -13.61 20.36 9.78
N ARG A 246 -14.58 19.51 10.09
CA ARG A 246 -15.57 18.95 9.14
C ARG A 246 -16.35 20.04 8.42
N THR A 247 -16.74 21.07 9.14
CA THR A 247 -17.44 22.22 8.54
C THR A 247 -16.54 22.96 7.56
N ALA A 248 -15.28 23.20 7.93
CA ALA A 248 -14.29 23.85 7.07
C ALA A 248 -13.94 23.00 5.83
N ILE A 249 -13.73 21.69 6.00
CA ILE A 249 -13.49 20.73 4.90
C ILE A 249 -14.65 20.74 3.91
N THR A 250 -15.89 20.64 4.40
CA THR A 250 -17.10 20.65 3.55
C THR A 250 -17.14 21.94 2.73
N GLN A 251 -16.85 23.09 3.35
CA GLN A 251 -16.82 24.37 2.65
C GLN A 251 -15.68 24.43 1.61
N ALA A 252 -14.49 24.01 1.95
CA ALA A 252 -13.35 23.98 1.04
C ALA A 252 -13.62 23.04 -0.16
N LYS A 253 -14.11 21.83 0.09
CA LYS A 253 -14.46 20.87 -0.99
C LYS A 253 -15.55 21.40 -1.92
N SER A 254 -16.44 22.25 -1.46
CA SER A 254 -17.46 22.86 -2.33
C SER A 254 -16.86 23.80 -3.39
N THR A 255 -15.61 24.22 -3.24
CA THR A 255 -14.89 25.07 -4.20
C THR A 255 -14.03 24.26 -5.19
N ILE A 256 -13.77 22.98 -4.91
CA ILE A 256 -13.00 22.09 -5.78
C ILE A 256 -13.93 21.53 -6.86
N SER A 257 -13.52 21.65 -8.11
CA SER A 257 -14.24 21.07 -9.23
C SER A 257 -14.07 19.55 -9.23
N SER A 258 -15.19 18.84 -9.31
CA SER A 258 -15.14 17.36 -9.45
C SER A 258 -14.40 16.90 -10.70
N LEU A 259 -14.37 17.72 -11.73
CA LEU A 259 -13.62 17.44 -12.95
C LEU A 259 -12.11 17.56 -12.70
N GLU A 260 -11.67 18.59 -11.97
CA GLU A 260 -10.26 18.77 -11.60
C GLU A 260 -9.78 17.59 -10.74
N THR A 261 -10.55 17.18 -9.72
CA THR A 261 -10.27 15.97 -8.91
C THR A 261 -10.09 14.74 -9.80
N TRP A 262 -10.95 14.60 -10.78
CA TRP A 262 -10.95 13.44 -11.64
C TRP A 262 -9.75 13.41 -12.61
N GLU A 263 -9.40 14.56 -13.19
CA GLU A 263 -8.21 14.73 -14.04
C GLU A 263 -6.94 14.42 -13.25
N GLU A 264 -6.80 14.98 -12.06
CA GLU A 264 -5.64 14.79 -11.20
C GLU A 264 -5.47 13.31 -10.78
N CYS A 265 -6.54 12.65 -10.31
CA CYS A 265 -6.51 11.22 -9.99
C CYS A 265 -6.16 10.36 -11.22
N ASN A 266 -6.57 10.79 -12.39
CA ASN A 266 -6.31 10.10 -13.65
C ASN A 266 -4.83 10.24 -14.07
N GLU A 267 -4.24 11.41 -13.91
CA GLU A 267 -2.81 11.66 -14.15
C GLU A 267 -1.96 10.92 -13.13
N LEU A 268 -2.32 10.98 -11.85
CA LEU A 268 -1.65 10.26 -10.77
C LEU A 268 -1.58 8.74 -11.05
N LEU A 269 -2.68 8.12 -11.47
CA LEU A 269 -2.69 6.70 -11.80
C LEU A 269 -1.79 6.38 -13.00
N GLN A 270 -1.76 7.24 -14.01
CA GLN A 270 -0.90 7.07 -15.18
C GLN A 270 0.58 7.17 -14.79
N ASP A 271 0.93 8.12 -13.92
CA ASP A 271 2.30 8.31 -13.45
C ASP A 271 2.77 7.10 -12.62
N LEU A 272 2.00 6.66 -11.65
CA LEU A 272 2.28 5.44 -10.87
C LEU A 272 2.49 4.20 -11.77
N ALA A 273 1.76 4.10 -12.87
CA ALA A 273 1.82 2.95 -13.78
C ALA A 273 3.01 2.99 -14.76
N VAL A 274 3.68 4.14 -14.95
CA VAL A 274 4.68 4.35 -16.02
C VAL A 274 5.78 3.29 -16.01
N ASN A 275 6.39 3.03 -14.87
CA ASN A 275 7.52 2.11 -14.76
C ASN A 275 7.07 0.65 -14.93
N TYR A 276 5.91 0.29 -14.37
CA TYR A 276 5.34 -1.05 -14.49
C TYR A 276 4.97 -1.37 -15.94
N ARG A 277 4.39 -0.43 -16.67
CA ARG A 277 4.09 -0.57 -18.09
C ARG A 277 5.35 -0.71 -18.96
N LYS A 278 6.39 0.07 -18.66
CA LYS A 278 7.69 -0.04 -19.37
C LYS A 278 8.33 -1.42 -19.20
N GLU A 279 8.16 -2.04 -18.04
CA GLU A 279 8.66 -3.37 -17.73
C GLU A 279 7.70 -4.49 -18.16
N GLY A 280 6.50 -4.18 -18.66
CA GLY A 280 5.47 -5.17 -19.04
C GLY A 280 4.84 -5.89 -17.84
N LEU A 281 4.85 -5.26 -16.66
CA LEU A 281 4.29 -5.84 -15.44
C LEU A 281 2.80 -5.48 -15.31
N TYR A 282 2.02 -6.41 -14.75
CA TYR A 282 0.59 -6.26 -14.52
C TYR A 282 -0.23 -5.83 -15.76
N GLU A 283 0.23 -6.16 -16.97
CA GLU A 283 -0.39 -5.73 -18.24
C GLU A 283 -1.89 -6.06 -18.30
N LYS A 284 -2.29 -7.23 -17.80
CA LYS A 284 -3.69 -7.66 -17.76
C LYS A 284 -4.58 -6.65 -17.02
N PHE A 285 -4.06 -6.02 -15.97
CA PHE A 285 -4.80 -5.08 -15.11
C PHE A 285 -4.60 -3.64 -15.54
N LEU A 286 -3.35 -3.25 -15.82
CA LEU A 286 -3.00 -1.85 -16.09
C LEU A 286 -3.38 -1.42 -17.51
N THR A 287 -3.18 -2.26 -18.52
CA THR A 287 -3.44 -1.85 -19.91
C THR A 287 -4.87 -1.37 -20.13
N PRO A 288 -5.94 -2.07 -19.68
CA PRO A 288 -7.31 -1.61 -19.89
C PRO A 288 -7.58 -0.26 -19.23
N VAL A 289 -7.21 -0.11 -17.95
CA VAL A 289 -7.53 1.10 -17.18
C VAL A 289 -6.69 2.30 -17.62
N ILE A 290 -5.42 2.11 -17.95
CA ILE A 290 -4.58 3.22 -18.43
C ILE A 290 -4.99 3.66 -19.85
N THR A 291 -5.37 2.73 -20.72
CA THR A 291 -5.92 3.10 -22.03
C THR A 291 -7.20 3.94 -21.88
N GLN A 292 -8.04 3.58 -20.91
CA GLN A 292 -9.24 4.36 -20.60
C GLN A 292 -8.91 5.71 -19.96
N ALA A 293 -7.88 5.75 -19.09
CA ALA A 293 -7.37 6.99 -18.51
C ALA A 293 -6.86 7.95 -19.61
N GLU A 294 -6.01 7.45 -20.50
CA GLU A 294 -5.48 8.22 -21.64
C GLU A 294 -6.60 8.75 -22.55
N TYR A 295 -7.64 7.95 -22.80
CA TYR A 295 -8.80 8.37 -23.57
C TYR A 295 -9.52 9.55 -22.91
N TYR A 296 -9.78 9.48 -21.63
CA TYR A 296 -10.45 10.54 -20.90
C TYR A 296 -9.59 11.81 -20.78
N SER A 297 -8.28 11.68 -20.51
CA SER A 297 -7.36 12.84 -20.48
C SER A 297 -7.33 13.58 -21.83
N GLN A 298 -7.46 12.85 -22.95
CA GLN A 298 -7.58 13.50 -24.27
C GLN A 298 -8.89 14.28 -24.47
N ILE A 299 -9.99 13.82 -23.86
CA ILE A 299 -11.27 14.54 -23.92
C ILE A 299 -11.17 15.84 -23.10
N PHE A 300 -10.65 15.77 -21.87
CA PHE A 300 -10.59 16.91 -20.96
C PHE A 300 -9.49 17.90 -21.33
N GLY A 301 -8.32 17.45 -21.70
CA GLY A 301 -7.22 18.30 -22.14
C GLY A 301 -7.55 19.15 -23.38
N ARG A 302 -8.51 18.70 -24.20
CA ARG A 302 -9.04 19.51 -25.32
C ARG A 302 -9.99 20.62 -24.87
N GLN A 303 -10.59 20.51 -23.69
CA GLN A 303 -11.52 21.52 -23.14
C GLN A 303 -10.79 22.66 -22.42
N GLY A 304 -9.58 22.40 -21.84
CA GLY A 304 -8.80 23.38 -21.09
C GLY A 304 -7.95 24.34 -21.93
N ILE A 305 -7.71 24.06 -23.20
CA ILE A 305 -6.65 24.77 -23.96
C ILE A 305 -7.16 25.82 -24.97
N HIS A 306 -8.38 25.87 -25.42
CA HIS A 306 -8.86 26.98 -26.26
C HIS A 306 -10.40 27.07 -26.27
N VAL A 307 -10.91 28.07 -25.56
CA VAL A 307 -12.11 28.79 -26.02
C VAL A 307 -11.66 29.72 -27.17
N GLY A 308 -11.46 29.16 -28.32
CA GLY A 308 -11.13 29.84 -29.54
C GLY A 308 -11.68 29.04 -30.70
N GLU A 309 -12.84 29.49 -31.20
CA GLU A 309 -13.38 29.29 -32.55
C GLU A 309 -13.26 27.87 -33.18
N ASP A 310 -14.39 27.20 -33.33
CA ASP A 310 -14.63 26.01 -34.15
C ASP A 310 -14.47 24.61 -33.51
N MET A 311 -14.97 24.38 -32.31
CA MET A 311 -15.37 23.02 -31.89
C MET A 311 -16.68 23.03 -31.11
N ASP A 312 -17.49 22.01 -31.37
CA ASP A 312 -18.81 21.78 -30.81
C ASP A 312 -18.74 21.69 -29.26
N ALA A 313 -18.73 22.84 -28.59
CA ALA A 313 -18.69 22.95 -27.12
C ALA A 313 -19.79 22.10 -26.47
N THR A 314 -20.91 21.90 -27.17
CA THR A 314 -22.03 21.08 -26.69
C THR A 314 -21.69 19.59 -26.59
N LYS A 315 -20.74 19.08 -27.39
CA LYS A 315 -20.36 17.66 -27.34
C LYS A 315 -19.47 17.36 -26.15
N GLY A 316 -18.52 18.25 -25.82
CA GLY A 316 -17.66 18.09 -24.65
C GLY A 316 -18.40 18.24 -23.32
N GLU A 317 -19.32 19.21 -23.22
CA GLU A 317 -20.21 19.35 -22.05
C GLU A 317 -21.09 18.10 -21.85
N ASN A 318 -21.54 17.47 -22.94
CA ASN A 318 -22.32 16.24 -22.87
C ASN A 318 -21.48 15.04 -22.41
N GLU A 319 -20.23 14.90 -22.86
CA GLU A 319 -19.33 13.82 -22.46
C GLU A 319 -18.92 13.97 -20.98
N ALA A 320 -18.63 15.18 -20.50
CA ALA A 320 -18.35 15.47 -19.11
C ALA A 320 -19.58 15.18 -18.21
N GLY A 321 -20.79 15.55 -18.66
CA GLY A 321 -22.03 15.23 -17.97
C GLY A 321 -22.28 13.73 -17.86
N GLN A 322 -22.03 12.98 -18.92
CA GLN A 322 -22.15 11.51 -18.91
C GLN A 322 -21.12 10.86 -17.98
N LEU A 323 -19.88 11.35 -17.94
CA LEU A 323 -18.86 10.85 -17.04
C LEU A 323 -19.23 11.10 -15.58
N TRP A 324 -19.79 12.27 -15.26
CA TRP A 324 -20.28 12.60 -13.94
C TRP A 324 -21.43 11.70 -13.48
N ASP A 325 -22.35 11.37 -14.38
CA ASP A 325 -23.42 10.42 -14.10
C ASP A 325 -22.87 9.01 -13.85
N ARG A 326 -21.88 8.59 -14.64
CA ARG A 326 -21.15 7.31 -14.43
C ARG A 326 -20.42 7.30 -13.09
N TRP A 327 -19.73 8.38 -12.73
CA TRP A 327 -19.07 8.52 -11.46
C TRP A 327 -20.03 8.37 -10.27
N ARG A 328 -21.19 9.02 -10.33
CA ARG A 328 -22.21 8.87 -9.27
C ARG A 328 -22.72 7.45 -9.13
N GLN A 329 -22.95 6.75 -10.24
CA GLN A 329 -23.40 5.35 -10.22
C GLN A 329 -22.29 4.44 -9.65
N PHE A 330 -21.05 4.63 -10.09
CA PHE A 330 -19.89 3.93 -9.54
C PHE A 330 -19.76 4.14 -8.04
N ARG A 331 -19.86 5.40 -7.57
CA ARG A 331 -19.76 5.71 -6.14
C ARG A 331 -20.79 4.94 -5.29
N ASN A 332 -21.98 4.75 -5.78
CA ASN A 332 -23.00 3.96 -5.11
C ASN A 332 -22.62 2.47 -5.01
N ALA A 333 -22.11 1.89 -6.08
CA ALA A 333 -21.61 0.51 -6.07
C ALA A 333 -20.36 0.36 -5.19
N PHE A 334 -19.42 1.32 -5.27
CA PHE A 334 -18.17 1.35 -4.51
C PHE A 334 -18.40 1.45 -3.00
N ALA A 335 -19.44 2.14 -2.56
CA ALA A 335 -19.81 2.27 -1.16
C ALA A 335 -20.10 0.90 -0.49
N SER A 336 -20.46 -0.14 -1.26
CA SER A 336 -20.64 -1.50 -0.72
C SER A 336 -19.34 -2.11 -0.19
N TYR A 337 -18.18 -1.55 -0.55
CA TYR A 337 -16.85 -1.98 -0.13
C TYR A 337 -16.24 -1.07 0.94
N GLU A 338 -17.02 -0.16 1.54
CA GLU A 338 -16.53 0.80 2.53
C GLU A 338 -15.80 0.12 3.69
N LEU A 339 -16.37 -0.93 4.27
CA LEU A 339 -15.73 -1.68 5.35
C LEU A 339 -14.35 -2.22 4.95
N LEU A 340 -14.26 -2.83 3.77
CA LEU A 340 -13.00 -3.36 3.23
C LEU A 340 -11.95 -2.27 3.06
N LEU A 341 -12.34 -1.13 2.51
CA LEU A 341 -11.44 0.01 2.26
C LEU A 341 -11.00 0.68 3.56
N ARG A 342 -11.88 0.79 4.56
CA ARG A 342 -11.51 1.25 5.90
C ARG A 342 -10.50 0.31 6.56
N ASN A 343 -10.73 -0.99 6.47
CA ASN A 343 -9.79 -1.98 6.99
C ASN A 343 -8.43 -1.90 6.29
N PHE A 344 -8.41 -1.72 4.97
CA PHE A 344 -7.19 -1.47 4.21
C PHE A 344 -6.43 -0.25 4.75
N LEU A 345 -7.08 0.91 4.82
CA LEU A 345 -6.44 2.15 5.28
C LEU A 345 -5.95 2.05 6.73
N ARG A 346 -6.73 1.43 7.61
CA ARG A 346 -6.33 1.22 9.00
C ARG A 346 -5.13 0.26 9.12
N ASN A 347 -5.05 -0.76 8.26
CA ASN A 347 -3.87 -1.62 8.22
C ASN A 347 -2.63 -0.85 7.79
N GLU A 348 -2.70 -0.07 6.70
CA GLU A 348 -1.58 0.73 6.23
C GLU A 348 -1.14 1.78 7.27
N VAL A 349 -2.10 2.45 7.92
CA VAL A 349 -1.78 3.38 9.01
C VAL A 349 -1.13 2.67 10.20
N PHE A 350 -1.58 1.47 10.56
CA PHE A 350 -0.97 0.73 11.66
C PHE A 350 0.43 0.23 11.29
N SER A 351 0.63 -0.22 10.05
CA SER A 351 1.91 -0.75 9.56
C SER A 351 2.94 0.35 9.31
N ASP A 352 2.58 1.37 8.50
CA ASP A 352 3.57 2.21 7.83
C ASP A 352 3.64 3.64 8.36
N LEU A 353 2.62 4.10 9.13
CA LEU A 353 2.62 5.48 9.64
C LEU A 353 3.77 5.74 10.63
N ILE A 354 4.29 4.70 11.26
CA ILE A 354 5.40 4.76 12.21
C ILE A 354 6.34 3.60 11.96
N LEU A 355 7.61 3.89 11.66
CA LEU A 355 8.64 2.90 11.43
C LEU A 355 9.70 2.88 12.56
N PRO A 356 10.28 1.71 12.90
CA PRO A 356 11.31 1.62 13.93
C PRO A 356 12.54 2.48 13.64
N GLU A 357 12.90 2.63 12.36
CA GLU A 357 14.05 3.40 11.89
C GLU A 357 13.96 4.87 12.31
N ASN A 358 12.75 5.42 12.38
CA ASN A 358 12.51 6.80 12.78
C ASN A 358 12.87 7.09 14.25
N PHE A 359 13.06 6.02 15.06
CA PHE A 359 13.45 6.11 16.46
C PHE A 359 14.91 5.73 16.74
N GLU A 360 15.64 5.27 15.73
CA GLU A 360 17.05 4.86 15.84
C GLU A 360 18.02 5.94 15.37
N THR A 361 17.54 6.98 14.69
CA THR A 361 18.32 8.14 14.22
C THR A 361 18.58 9.13 15.35
N GLU A 362 19.64 9.92 15.23
CA GLU A 362 19.92 11.01 16.18
C GLU A 362 18.74 12.01 16.16
N PRO A 363 18.31 12.57 17.30
CA PRO A 363 17.10 13.40 17.41
C PRO A 363 17.06 14.64 16.49
N GLU A 364 18.24 15.06 15.98
CA GLU A 364 18.36 16.20 15.08
C GLU A 364 18.05 15.83 13.60
N GLU A 365 17.96 14.55 13.26
CA GLU A 365 17.79 14.04 11.90
C GLU A 365 16.44 13.35 11.66
N ALA A 366 15.71 12.99 12.72
CA ALA A 366 14.45 12.26 12.62
C ALA A 366 13.28 13.13 13.06
N ASP A 367 12.49 13.62 12.11
CA ASP A 367 11.18 14.20 12.39
C ASP A 367 10.08 13.16 12.15
N ASN A 368 9.63 12.53 13.24
CA ASN A 368 8.54 11.55 13.20
C ASN A 368 7.26 12.13 12.58
N LEU A 369 6.97 13.40 12.79
CA LEU A 369 5.79 14.04 12.22
C LEU A 369 5.94 14.26 10.72
N GLU A 370 7.14 14.63 10.25
CA GLU A 370 7.42 14.72 8.82
C GLU A 370 7.18 13.39 8.13
N HIS A 371 7.73 12.31 8.68
CA HIS A 371 7.49 10.96 8.18
C HIS A 371 5.99 10.62 8.16
N MET A 372 5.26 10.88 9.25
CA MET A 372 3.82 10.61 9.33
C MET A 372 3.01 11.39 8.28
N VAL A 373 3.40 12.64 7.98
CA VAL A 373 2.77 13.44 6.91
C VAL A 373 3.00 12.80 5.55
N LEU A 374 4.24 12.42 5.24
CA LEU A 374 4.60 11.78 3.97
C LEU A 374 3.89 10.43 3.80
N GLN A 375 3.89 9.59 4.83
CA GLN A 375 3.23 8.29 4.80
C GLN A 375 1.70 8.40 4.68
N MET A 376 1.08 9.35 5.39
CA MET A 376 -0.37 9.59 5.25
C MET A 376 -0.72 9.98 3.82
N GLN A 377 0.11 10.81 3.19
CA GLN A 377 -0.10 11.18 1.79
C GLN A 377 0.05 9.98 0.86
N TRP A 378 1.07 9.14 1.09
CA TRP A 378 1.29 7.94 0.29
C TRP A 378 0.14 6.92 0.42
N ILE A 379 -0.35 6.68 1.63
CA ILE A 379 -1.53 5.85 1.90
C ILE A 379 -2.77 6.38 1.16
N ALA A 380 -2.95 7.70 1.19
CA ALA A 380 -4.06 8.35 0.49
C ALA A 380 -3.93 8.27 -1.05
N ILE A 381 -2.71 8.39 -1.59
CA ILE A 381 -2.41 8.17 -3.01
C ILE A 381 -2.74 6.73 -3.42
N ALA A 382 -2.37 5.73 -2.61
CA ALA A 382 -2.74 4.33 -2.87
C ALA A 382 -4.26 4.14 -2.90
N TYR A 383 -4.99 4.73 -1.95
CA TYR A 383 -6.46 4.73 -1.95
C TYR A 383 -7.05 5.41 -3.20
N ALA A 384 -6.55 6.59 -3.58
CA ALA A 384 -6.99 7.31 -4.76
C ALA A 384 -6.74 6.49 -6.05
N ALA A 385 -5.57 5.84 -6.16
CA ALA A 385 -5.23 4.98 -7.29
C ALA A 385 -6.12 3.73 -7.36
N ILE A 386 -6.44 3.10 -6.22
CA ILE A 386 -7.41 1.98 -6.15
C ILE A 386 -8.78 2.45 -6.65
N ARG A 387 -9.31 3.55 -6.10
CA ARG A 387 -10.61 4.11 -6.47
C ARG A 387 -10.67 4.46 -7.95
N GLN A 388 -9.63 5.12 -8.47
CA GLN A 388 -9.56 5.53 -9.89
C GLN A 388 -9.47 4.31 -10.82
N SER A 389 -8.63 3.33 -10.50
CA SER A 389 -8.50 2.10 -11.29
C SER A 389 -9.83 1.34 -11.37
N LEU A 390 -10.52 1.22 -10.24
CA LEU A 390 -11.82 0.55 -10.17
C LEU A 390 -12.90 1.31 -10.93
N PHE A 391 -12.89 2.64 -10.88
CA PHE A 391 -13.80 3.46 -11.68
C PHE A 391 -13.58 3.26 -13.18
N LEU A 392 -12.34 3.32 -13.64
CA LEU A 392 -12.00 3.12 -15.04
C LEU A 392 -12.36 1.71 -15.53
N LYS A 393 -12.07 0.70 -14.69
CA LYS A 393 -12.45 -0.69 -14.99
C LYS A 393 -13.97 -0.85 -15.04
N TRP A 394 -14.69 -0.28 -14.07
CA TRP A 394 -16.14 -0.26 -14.05
C TRP A 394 -16.73 0.39 -15.29
N CYS A 395 -16.16 1.51 -15.76
CA CYS A 395 -16.58 2.17 -17.01
C CYS A 395 -16.47 1.27 -18.25
N LEU A 396 -15.49 0.35 -18.25
CA LEU A 396 -15.31 -0.61 -19.35
C LEU A 396 -16.33 -1.76 -19.28
N ASP A 397 -16.76 -2.15 -18.09
CA ASP A 397 -17.58 -3.34 -17.88
C ASP A 397 -19.08 -3.04 -17.72
N ALA A 398 -19.46 -1.79 -17.40
CA ALA A 398 -20.83 -1.42 -17.04
C ALA A 398 -21.82 -1.38 -18.21
N ASP A 399 -21.36 -1.51 -19.47
CA ASP A 399 -22.25 -1.43 -20.62
C ASP A 399 -23.16 -2.67 -20.70
N GLY A 400 -24.44 -2.46 -20.34
CA GLY A 400 -25.50 -3.46 -20.48
C GLY A 400 -25.75 -4.34 -19.25
N ILE A 401 -25.07 -4.09 -18.12
CA ILE A 401 -25.29 -4.77 -16.83
C ILE A 401 -25.56 -3.76 -15.70
N SER A 402 -26.02 -4.22 -14.53
CA SER A 402 -26.25 -3.31 -13.40
C SER A 402 -24.92 -2.76 -12.84
N ALA A 403 -24.99 -1.60 -12.18
CA ALA A 403 -23.81 -0.96 -11.60
C ALA A 403 -23.13 -1.86 -10.54
N GLU A 404 -23.91 -2.60 -9.77
CA GLU A 404 -23.43 -3.53 -8.75
C GLU A 404 -22.80 -4.78 -9.36
N GLU A 405 -23.35 -5.30 -10.47
CA GLU A 405 -22.77 -6.45 -11.20
C GLU A 405 -21.46 -6.10 -11.91
N ALA A 406 -21.32 -4.82 -12.34
CA ALA A 406 -20.10 -4.34 -12.98
C ALA A 406 -18.92 -4.14 -12.02
N LEU A 407 -19.15 -4.09 -10.72
CA LEU A 407 -18.12 -3.96 -9.69
C LEU A 407 -18.20 -5.17 -8.73
N ASP A 408 -17.72 -6.31 -9.17
CA ASP A 408 -17.66 -7.50 -8.34
C ASP A 408 -16.46 -7.49 -7.35
N TYR A 409 -16.56 -8.34 -6.34
CA TYR A 409 -15.53 -8.43 -5.30
C TYR A 409 -14.17 -8.89 -5.83
N GLU A 410 -14.14 -9.81 -6.76
CA GLU A 410 -12.92 -10.33 -7.37
C GLU A 410 -12.14 -9.18 -8.04
N THR A 411 -12.82 -8.33 -8.80
CA THR A 411 -12.24 -7.13 -9.42
C THR A 411 -11.71 -6.16 -8.36
N VAL A 412 -12.47 -5.86 -7.31
CA VAL A 412 -12.02 -4.97 -6.23
C VAL A 412 -10.78 -5.53 -5.55
N ARG A 413 -10.78 -6.80 -5.16
CA ARG A 413 -9.64 -7.48 -4.54
C ARG A 413 -8.41 -7.45 -5.44
N GLU A 414 -8.57 -7.77 -6.73
CA GLU A 414 -7.46 -7.83 -7.67
C GLU A 414 -6.80 -6.46 -7.86
N TYR A 415 -7.58 -5.38 -8.01
CA TYR A 415 -7.01 -4.04 -8.12
C TYR A 415 -6.40 -3.53 -6.81
N MET A 416 -6.99 -3.82 -5.66
CA MET A 416 -6.35 -3.54 -4.37
C MET A 416 -4.98 -4.19 -4.27
N VAL A 417 -4.86 -5.48 -4.60
CA VAL A 417 -3.59 -6.21 -4.59
C VAL A 417 -2.58 -5.64 -5.57
N VAL A 418 -2.98 -5.33 -6.80
CA VAL A 418 -2.07 -4.80 -7.82
C VAL A 418 -1.56 -3.41 -7.43
N ILE A 419 -2.46 -2.50 -7.04
CA ILE A 419 -2.05 -1.15 -6.62
C ILE A 419 -1.17 -1.23 -5.37
N SER A 420 -1.51 -2.02 -4.35
CA SER A 420 -0.66 -2.18 -3.16
C SER A 420 0.74 -2.74 -3.48
N ARG A 421 0.88 -3.59 -4.50
CA ARG A 421 2.20 -4.01 -4.98
C ARG A 421 2.93 -2.92 -5.76
N MET A 422 2.21 -2.01 -6.38
CA MET A 422 2.78 -0.86 -7.07
C MET A 422 3.19 0.26 -6.12
N THR A 423 2.54 0.36 -4.98
CA THR A 423 2.81 1.39 -3.96
C THR A 423 3.60 0.85 -2.75
N GLY A 424 3.97 -0.42 -2.73
CA GLY A 424 4.80 -1.01 -1.67
C GLY A 424 6.29 -0.71 -1.88
N TYR A 425 6.68 0.53 -1.65
CA TYR A 425 8.05 1.01 -1.72
C TYR A 425 8.68 1.13 -0.32
N GLU A 426 10.02 1.17 -0.26
CA GLU A 426 10.75 1.54 0.93
C GLU A 426 10.61 3.06 1.18
N ASP A 427 10.75 3.50 2.43
CA ASP A 427 10.53 4.89 2.86
C ASP A 427 11.35 5.91 2.04
N GLU A 428 12.61 5.60 1.75
CA GLU A 428 13.48 6.45 0.93
C GLU A 428 12.93 6.62 -0.49
N ASP A 429 12.42 5.54 -1.10
CA ASP A 429 11.82 5.56 -2.45
C ASP A 429 10.51 6.38 -2.47
N ILE A 430 9.69 6.26 -1.40
CA ILE A 430 8.45 7.05 -1.25
C ILE A 430 8.78 8.54 -1.16
N ARG A 431 9.73 8.90 -0.31
CA ARG A 431 10.18 10.29 -0.16
C ARG A 431 10.70 10.84 -1.48
N GLU A 432 11.61 10.12 -2.15
CA GLU A 432 12.15 10.54 -3.44
C GLU A 432 11.06 10.72 -4.50
N TYR A 433 10.09 9.81 -4.56
CA TYR A 433 8.98 9.91 -5.49
C TYR A 433 8.10 11.14 -5.20
N LEU A 434 7.71 11.33 -3.94
CA LEU A 434 6.87 12.46 -3.54
C LEU A 434 7.56 13.80 -3.81
N GLU A 435 8.84 13.96 -3.42
CA GLU A 435 9.61 15.18 -3.63
C GLU A 435 9.82 15.49 -5.12
N ASN A 436 10.08 14.48 -5.95
CA ASN A 436 10.30 14.66 -7.38
C ASN A 436 9.01 14.90 -8.17
N SER A 437 7.90 14.27 -7.78
CA SER A 437 6.64 14.34 -8.51
C SER A 437 5.77 15.51 -8.06
N PHE A 438 5.78 15.86 -6.78
CA PHE A 438 4.87 16.84 -6.18
C PHE A 438 5.56 18.05 -5.58
N ALA A 439 6.85 17.98 -5.28
CA ALA A 439 7.63 19.07 -4.68
C ALA A 439 6.93 19.68 -3.44
N GLU A 440 6.66 20.99 -3.43
CA GLU A 440 6.01 21.66 -2.31
C GLU A 440 4.52 21.29 -2.12
N LEU A 441 3.87 20.68 -3.13
CA LEU A 441 2.46 20.25 -3.05
C LEU A 441 2.22 19.14 -2.01
N ILE A 442 3.26 18.39 -1.64
CA ILE A 442 3.16 17.40 -0.54
C ILE A 442 2.77 18.04 0.80
N TRP A 443 3.04 19.32 0.99
CA TRP A 443 2.71 20.08 2.20
C TRP A 443 1.43 20.92 2.05
N ASP A 444 0.73 20.79 0.92
CA ASP A 444 -0.48 21.55 0.61
C ASP A 444 -1.73 20.71 0.84
N TRP A 445 -2.47 21.05 1.89
CA TRP A 445 -3.76 20.42 2.17
C TRP A 445 -4.75 20.58 1.01
N GLY A 446 -4.69 21.67 0.26
CA GLY A 446 -5.56 21.91 -0.90
C GLY A 446 -5.31 20.89 -2.00
N TYR A 447 -4.04 20.58 -2.28
CA TYR A 447 -3.68 19.52 -3.23
C TYR A 447 -4.13 18.14 -2.74
N PHE A 448 -3.89 17.83 -1.46
CA PHE A 448 -4.39 16.58 -0.87
C PHE A 448 -5.92 16.45 -1.00
N ALA A 449 -6.65 17.56 -0.76
CA ALA A 449 -8.10 17.59 -0.91
C ALA A 449 -8.57 17.46 -2.38
N LEU A 450 -7.71 17.80 -3.33
CA LEU A 450 -7.97 17.64 -4.75
C LEU A 450 -7.93 16.16 -5.16
N ILE A 451 -6.99 15.38 -4.65
CA ILE A 451 -6.84 13.96 -5.04
C ILE A 451 -7.75 13.02 -4.24
N ILE A 452 -8.23 13.43 -3.06
CA ILE A 452 -9.12 12.66 -2.19
C ILE A 452 -10.56 13.12 -2.32
#